data_49dfebc9cd8375ced85802acbfb4384d
#
_entry.id   49dfebc9cd8375ced85802acbfb4384d
#
_cell.length_a   1.000
_cell.length_b   1.000
_cell.length_c   1.000
_cell.angle_alpha   90.00
_cell.angle_beta   90.00
_cell.angle_gamma   90.00
#
_symmetry.space_group_name_H-M   'P 1'
#
loop_
_entity.id
_entity.type
_entity.pdbx_description
1 polymer ?
#
loop_
_entity_poly.entity_id
_entity_poly.type
_entity_poly.pdbx_seq_one_letter_code
_entity_poly.pdbx_strand_id
1 'polypeptide(L)'
;METLKIRKGLDIPLGGAAERFVVDMRGVECHAVKPTDVVGFTPRLLVAEGDEVAAGQSLVADKADPRLTLPSPVSGKVAAIVRGEKRRLLEVVVSGRTRQTSQTSPTRLTPEAPVWWMLRERPFGTIANPDHKPKGIYISMRDTNPLAPDIDYALAGREHEFEAGVEALSAWGEVHCVKAIGPHPAGNIGTIVAKLDPINKGECIWYIGAQDVANIGRWVTTGEYRPERVIAVGGPVAKAPHYYRVTVGACIKQIADVQMMNPEYPCLTGQTSQTSQTRIISGSPLSGTAIAPDGFLGMYDQQLCLIDEGNSYDFMGWLMPGLKKFSFSKTFLSGLIGTIGTIGTIAPI
;
A
#
# COMPACT_ATOMS: atom_id res chain seq x y z
N MET A 1 -8.79 20.37 -7.73
CA MET A 1 -8.46 19.00 -8.21
C MET A 1 -8.24 19.05 -9.71
N GLU A 2 -7.08 18.59 -10.16
CA GLU A 2 -6.68 18.61 -11.57
C GLU A 2 -7.00 17.27 -12.24
N THR A 3 -7.40 17.30 -13.53
CA THR A 3 -7.66 16.08 -14.30
C THR A 3 -6.63 15.94 -15.41
N LEU A 4 -5.89 14.80 -15.41
CA LEU A 4 -4.88 14.49 -16.40
C LEU A 4 -5.29 13.29 -17.25
N LYS A 5 -5.35 13.43 -18.58
CA LYS A 5 -5.64 12.32 -19.50
C LYS A 5 -4.35 11.71 -20.04
N ILE A 6 -4.17 10.41 -19.81
CA ILE A 6 -3.03 9.61 -20.30
C ILE A 6 -3.57 8.51 -21.20
N ARG A 7 -3.07 8.46 -22.43
CA ARG A 7 -3.54 7.52 -23.46
C ARG A 7 -2.69 6.26 -23.58
N LYS A 8 -1.42 6.35 -23.19
CA LYS A 8 -0.47 5.22 -23.28
C LYS A 8 -0.46 4.43 -21.99
N GLY A 9 -0.53 3.13 -22.09
CA GLY A 9 -0.50 2.20 -20.97
C GLY A 9 -1.22 0.91 -21.31
N LEU A 10 -1.33 0.04 -20.32
CA LEU A 10 -2.03 -1.25 -20.43
C LEU A 10 -2.67 -1.61 -19.10
N ASP A 11 -3.97 -1.86 -19.13
CA ASP A 11 -4.63 -2.46 -17.99
C ASP A 11 -4.46 -3.97 -17.99
N ILE A 12 -4.07 -4.52 -16.85
CA ILE A 12 -3.95 -5.97 -16.64
C ILE A 12 -5.23 -6.42 -15.93
N PRO A 13 -6.14 -7.09 -16.62
CA PRO A 13 -7.40 -7.51 -16.03
C PRO A 13 -7.18 -8.73 -15.13
N LEU A 14 -7.11 -8.51 -13.83
CA LEU A 14 -7.16 -9.56 -12.82
C LEU A 14 -8.59 -9.68 -12.28
N GLY A 15 -9.05 -10.93 -12.12
CA GLY A 15 -10.34 -11.21 -11.48
C GLY A 15 -10.31 -10.97 -9.98
N GLY A 16 -11.50 -10.88 -9.36
CA GLY A 16 -11.63 -10.76 -7.90
C GLY A 16 -11.38 -9.35 -7.38
N ALA A 17 -11.87 -8.34 -8.08
CA ALA A 17 -11.89 -6.97 -7.57
C ALA A 17 -12.72 -6.87 -6.28
N ALA A 18 -12.26 -6.07 -5.31
CA ALA A 18 -12.93 -5.88 -4.03
C ALA A 18 -14.32 -5.25 -4.20
N GLU A 19 -15.33 -5.86 -3.61
CA GLU A 19 -16.69 -5.31 -3.52
C GLU A 19 -16.71 -4.11 -2.56
N ARG A 20 -17.58 -3.12 -2.85
CA ARG A 20 -17.73 -1.92 -2.02
C ARG A 20 -18.44 -2.20 -0.70
N PHE A 21 -17.80 -2.98 0.12
CA PHE A 21 -18.19 -3.29 1.49
C PHE A 21 -16.96 -3.23 2.39
N VAL A 22 -17.00 -2.43 3.47
CA VAL A 22 -15.86 -2.22 4.38
C VAL A 22 -16.04 -3.03 5.65
N VAL A 23 -15.12 -3.95 5.91
CA VAL A 23 -15.01 -4.68 7.17
C VAL A 23 -14.04 -3.96 8.10
N ASP A 24 -14.45 -3.70 9.34
CA ASP A 24 -13.57 -3.04 10.31
C ASP A 24 -12.66 -4.06 11.02
N MET A 25 -11.36 -3.95 10.77
CA MET A 25 -10.32 -4.81 11.32
C MET A 25 -9.27 -4.04 12.14
N ARG A 26 -9.63 -2.87 12.67
CA ARG A 26 -8.74 -2.08 13.53
C ARG A 26 -8.44 -2.72 14.89
N GLY A 27 -9.18 -3.77 15.27
CA GLY A 27 -9.00 -4.52 16.51
C GLY A 27 -7.87 -5.57 16.48
N VAL A 28 -7.07 -5.65 15.43
CA VAL A 28 -5.92 -6.56 15.34
C VAL A 28 -4.92 -6.23 16.45
N GLU A 29 -4.38 -7.28 17.09
CA GLU A 29 -3.52 -7.12 18.27
C GLU A 29 -2.05 -6.91 17.94
N CYS A 30 -1.59 -7.34 16.75
CA CYS A 30 -0.19 -7.27 16.36
C CYS A 30 0.00 -6.36 15.15
N HIS A 31 1.00 -5.49 15.24
CA HIS A 31 1.37 -4.56 14.17
C HIS A 31 2.88 -4.55 14.00
N ALA A 32 3.38 -4.41 12.78
CA ALA A 32 4.80 -4.29 12.53
C ALA A 32 5.14 -2.96 11.85
N VAL A 33 6.22 -2.36 12.31
CA VAL A 33 6.91 -1.27 11.61
C VAL A 33 8.07 -1.88 10.84
N LYS A 34 8.07 -1.67 9.52
CA LYS A 34 9.04 -2.26 8.58
C LYS A 34 9.98 -1.19 8.01
N PRO A 35 11.17 -0.99 8.57
CA PRO A 35 12.13 -0.05 7.99
C PRO A 35 12.57 -0.40 6.57
N THR A 36 12.38 -1.67 6.18
CA THR A 36 12.69 -2.17 4.84
C THR A 36 11.77 -1.62 3.75
N ASP A 37 10.57 -1.16 4.11
CA ASP A 37 9.62 -0.55 3.18
C ASP A 37 10.01 0.90 2.82
N VAL A 38 10.95 1.47 3.57
CA VAL A 38 11.39 2.86 3.41
C VAL A 38 12.72 2.90 2.64
N VAL A 39 12.67 3.44 1.44
CA VAL A 39 13.86 3.55 0.57
C VAL A 39 14.89 4.49 1.18
N GLY A 40 16.16 4.08 1.19
CA GLY A 40 17.28 4.90 1.66
C GLY A 40 17.36 5.05 3.18
N PHE A 41 16.46 4.45 3.94
CA PHE A 41 16.42 4.54 5.40
C PHE A 41 17.45 3.61 6.05
N THR A 42 18.31 4.17 6.89
CA THR A 42 19.29 3.39 7.66
C THR A 42 18.84 3.31 9.12
N PRO A 43 18.20 2.20 9.54
CA PRO A 43 17.53 2.15 10.83
C PRO A 43 18.49 2.19 12.03
N ARG A 44 18.17 3.05 12.99
CA ARG A 44 18.67 3.05 14.36
C ARG A 44 17.50 2.76 15.29
N LEU A 45 17.58 1.64 15.99
CA LEU A 45 16.55 1.24 16.93
C LEU A 45 16.57 2.16 18.17
N LEU A 46 15.39 2.58 18.62
CA LEU A 46 15.20 3.45 19.77
C LEU A 46 14.58 2.72 20.98
N VAL A 47 14.15 1.48 20.78
CA VAL A 47 13.42 0.67 21.77
C VAL A 47 14.04 -0.73 21.90
N ALA A 48 13.73 -1.41 22.96
CA ALA A 48 14.09 -2.82 23.21
C ALA A 48 12.84 -3.72 23.23
N GLU A 49 13.05 -5.03 23.09
CA GLU A 49 11.97 -5.99 23.31
C GLU A 49 11.49 -5.92 24.76
N GLY A 50 10.17 -5.87 24.90
CA GLY A 50 9.54 -5.75 26.20
C GLY A 50 9.19 -4.31 26.61
N ASP A 51 9.68 -3.29 25.91
CA ASP A 51 9.34 -1.89 26.21
C ASP A 51 7.86 -1.61 25.95
N GLU A 52 7.26 -0.80 26.81
CA GLU A 52 5.93 -0.22 26.58
C GLU A 52 6.07 1.02 25.69
N VAL A 53 5.23 1.12 24.69
CA VAL A 53 5.23 2.20 23.71
C VAL A 53 3.84 2.78 23.52
N ALA A 54 3.78 4.08 23.30
CA ALA A 54 2.55 4.77 22.94
C ALA A 54 2.39 4.86 21.41
N ALA A 55 1.16 4.95 20.92
CA ALA A 55 0.90 5.27 19.52
C ALA A 55 1.55 6.61 19.15
N GLY A 56 2.29 6.65 18.04
CA GLY A 56 3.07 7.83 17.63
C GLY A 56 4.45 7.95 18.25
N GLN A 57 4.80 7.14 19.23
CA GLN A 57 6.15 7.12 19.78
C GLN A 57 7.13 6.51 18.77
N SER A 58 8.26 7.17 18.54
CA SER A 58 9.30 6.72 17.60
C SER A 58 9.95 5.41 18.04
N LEU A 59 9.87 4.38 17.18
CA LEU A 59 10.51 3.07 17.41
C LEU A 59 11.88 3.00 16.74
N VAL A 60 12.00 3.62 15.58
CA VAL A 60 13.21 3.58 14.76
C VAL A 60 13.45 4.98 14.20
N ALA A 61 14.69 5.44 14.23
CA ALA A 61 15.14 6.68 13.59
C ALA A 61 16.11 6.38 12.45
N ASP A 62 16.23 7.30 11.50
CA ASP A 62 17.28 7.22 10.51
C ASP A 62 18.63 7.61 11.13
N LYS A 63 19.69 6.91 10.76
CA LYS A 63 21.05 7.26 11.20
C LYS A 63 21.57 8.53 10.53
N ALA A 64 21.16 8.79 9.30
CA ALA A 64 21.60 9.96 8.54
C ALA A 64 20.89 11.23 9.03
N ASP A 65 19.59 11.15 9.30
CA ASP A 65 18.78 12.24 9.84
C ASP A 65 17.89 11.75 10.98
N PRO A 66 18.30 11.94 12.25
CA PRO A 66 17.53 11.47 13.40
C PRO A 66 16.13 12.09 13.56
N ARG A 67 15.80 13.17 12.84
CA ARG A 67 14.45 13.75 12.80
C ARG A 67 13.46 12.82 12.09
N LEU A 68 13.96 12.04 11.13
CA LEU A 68 13.16 11.09 10.36
C LEU A 68 12.98 9.81 11.18
N THR A 69 11.77 9.57 11.63
CA THR A 69 11.45 8.43 12.50
C THR A 69 10.28 7.62 11.96
N LEU A 70 10.24 6.35 12.36
CA LEU A 70 9.12 5.45 12.14
C LEU A 70 8.46 5.19 13.49
N PRO A 71 7.24 5.69 13.70
CA PRO A 71 6.55 5.59 14.98
C PRO A 71 5.75 4.29 15.12
N SER A 72 5.41 3.96 16.36
CA SER A 72 4.48 2.88 16.67
C SER A 72 3.07 3.21 16.16
N PRO A 73 2.44 2.32 15.39
CA PRO A 73 1.07 2.53 14.91
C PRO A 73 0.02 2.41 16.01
N VAL A 74 0.35 1.73 17.11
CA VAL A 74 -0.55 1.46 18.24
C VAL A 74 0.16 1.63 19.57
N SER A 75 -0.60 1.80 20.64
CA SER A 75 -0.08 1.71 22.01
C SER A 75 -0.02 0.24 22.45
N GLY A 76 1.09 -0.16 23.05
CA GLY A 76 1.27 -1.54 23.48
C GLY A 76 2.70 -1.85 23.89
N LYS A 77 3.11 -3.09 23.74
CA LYS A 77 4.44 -3.59 24.11
C LYS A 77 5.19 -4.06 22.88
N VAL A 78 6.47 -3.75 22.80
CA VAL A 78 7.36 -4.30 21.76
C VAL A 78 7.48 -5.80 21.98
N ALA A 79 6.85 -6.59 21.13
CA ALA A 79 6.77 -8.04 21.25
C ALA A 79 7.99 -8.74 20.66
N ALA A 80 8.52 -8.22 19.54
CA ALA A 80 9.68 -8.81 18.88
C ALA A 80 10.41 -7.76 18.01
N ILE A 81 11.73 -7.95 17.89
CA ILE A 81 12.59 -7.21 16.96
C ILE A 81 13.20 -8.20 15.97
N VAL A 82 12.59 -8.32 14.79
CA VAL A 82 13.00 -9.30 13.78
C VAL A 82 14.19 -8.78 12.99
N ARG A 83 15.22 -9.62 12.91
CA ARG A 83 16.45 -9.32 12.16
C ARG A 83 16.70 -10.40 11.13
N GLY A 84 17.08 -9.98 9.94
CA GLY A 84 17.49 -10.86 8.84
C GLY A 84 19.01 -11.06 8.79
N GLU A 85 19.47 -11.44 7.61
CA GLU A 85 20.89 -11.61 7.33
C GLU A 85 21.69 -10.36 7.65
N LYS A 86 22.94 -10.54 8.09
CA LYS A 86 23.87 -9.46 8.50
C LYS A 86 23.27 -8.52 9.56
N ARG A 87 22.36 -9.02 10.40
CA ARG A 87 21.64 -8.28 11.45
C ARG A 87 20.81 -7.10 10.94
N ARG A 88 20.40 -7.11 9.66
CA ARG A 88 19.51 -6.11 9.11
C ARG A 88 18.19 -6.11 9.88
N LEU A 89 17.74 -4.93 10.35
CA LEU A 89 16.44 -4.79 10.99
C LEU A 89 15.34 -4.94 9.92
N LEU A 90 14.52 -5.96 10.09
CA LEU A 90 13.38 -6.23 9.18
C LEU A 90 12.10 -5.63 9.71
N GLU A 91 11.75 -5.97 10.96
CA GLU A 91 10.47 -5.60 11.56
C GLU A 91 10.65 -5.30 13.05
N VAL A 92 9.87 -4.34 13.55
CA VAL A 92 9.62 -4.12 14.97
C VAL A 92 8.15 -4.40 15.21
N VAL A 93 7.86 -5.50 15.90
CA VAL A 93 6.50 -5.96 16.17
C VAL A 93 6.02 -5.39 17.49
N VAL A 94 4.86 -4.71 17.47
CA VAL A 94 4.18 -4.18 18.65
C VAL A 94 2.88 -4.95 18.86
N SER A 95 2.74 -5.52 20.04
CA SER A 95 1.48 -6.14 20.49
C SER A 95 0.69 -5.13 21.31
N GLY A 96 -0.46 -4.76 20.81
CA GLY A 96 -1.31 -3.76 21.44
C GLY A 96 -2.49 -3.38 20.58
N ARG A 97 -3.38 -2.57 21.13
CA ARG A 97 -4.54 -2.04 20.43
C ARG A 97 -4.44 -0.53 20.37
N THR A 98 -5.04 0.05 19.33
CA THR A 98 -5.16 1.50 19.24
C THR A 98 -5.92 2.02 20.47
N ARG A 99 -5.20 2.65 21.39
CA ARG A 99 -5.78 3.47 22.45
C ARG A 99 -5.60 4.92 22.04
N GLN A 100 -6.65 5.72 22.19
CA GLN A 100 -6.59 7.15 21.95
C GLN A 100 -5.61 7.77 22.97
N THR A 101 -4.51 8.30 22.48
CA THR A 101 -3.67 9.21 23.23
C THR A 101 -4.04 10.61 22.79
N SER A 102 -4.86 11.29 23.59
CA SER A 102 -5.15 12.71 23.37
C SER A 102 -3.90 13.52 23.66
N GLN A 103 -3.23 13.95 22.62
CA GLN A 103 -2.22 15.00 22.69
C GLN A 103 -2.88 16.33 22.33
N THR A 104 -2.30 17.43 22.81
CA THR A 104 -2.73 18.78 22.37
C THR A 104 -2.61 18.85 20.85
N SER A 105 -3.67 19.30 20.18
CA SER A 105 -3.69 19.42 18.71
C SER A 105 -2.51 20.27 18.24
N PRO A 106 -1.59 19.70 17.45
CA PRO A 106 -0.50 20.47 16.89
C PRO A 106 -1.05 21.35 15.77
N THR A 107 -0.82 22.63 15.85
CA THR A 107 -1.30 23.61 14.85
C THR A 107 -0.55 23.53 13.52
N ARG A 108 0.51 22.75 13.42
CA ARG A 108 1.39 22.72 12.25
C ARG A 108 2.08 21.36 12.07
N LEU A 109 2.22 20.93 10.83
CA LEU A 109 3.03 19.76 10.46
C LEU A 109 4.52 20.09 10.60
N THR A 110 5.25 19.31 11.42
CA THR A 110 6.69 19.44 11.61
C THR A 110 7.40 18.11 11.27
N PRO A 111 8.72 18.13 10.97
CA PRO A 111 9.48 16.92 10.66
C PRO A 111 9.50 15.86 11.79
N GLU A 112 9.34 16.30 13.03
CA GLU A 112 9.29 15.44 14.22
C GLU A 112 7.88 14.84 14.42
N ALA A 113 6.89 15.26 13.62
CA ALA A 113 5.53 14.74 13.72
C ALA A 113 5.49 13.25 13.40
N PRO A 114 4.71 12.45 14.16
CA PRO A 114 4.61 11.01 13.92
C PRO A 114 3.99 10.65 12.55
N VAL A 115 3.50 11.61 11.81
CA VAL A 115 2.93 11.45 10.46
C VAL A 115 3.91 11.79 9.34
N TRP A 116 5.10 12.34 9.64
CA TRP A 116 6.04 12.81 8.63
C TRP A 116 6.52 11.71 7.68
N TRP A 117 6.72 10.50 8.16
CA TRP A 117 7.13 9.35 7.36
C TRP A 117 6.21 9.02 6.18
N MET A 118 4.95 9.49 6.23
CA MET A 118 3.97 9.29 5.16
C MET A 118 4.30 10.12 3.91
N LEU A 119 5.06 11.21 4.09
CA LEU A 119 5.49 12.11 3.01
C LEU A 119 6.79 11.62 2.40
N ARG A 120 6.79 11.39 1.09
CA ARG A 120 7.93 10.83 0.37
C ARG A 120 8.46 11.79 -0.69
N GLU A 121 9.75 11.68 -1.00
CA GLU A 121 10.46 12.53 -1.95
C GLU A 121 10.88 11.75 -3.21
N ARG A 122 10.63 12.33 -4.38
CA ARG A 122 11.18 11.87 -5.67
C ARG A 122 12.46 12.64 -6.00
N PRO A 123 13.43 12.01 -6.70
CA PRO A 123 13.27 10.84 -7.58
C PRO A 123 13.35 9.46 -6.89
N PHE A 124 13.88 9.34 -5.68
CA PHE A 124 14.24 8.03 -5.12
C PHE A 124 13.12 7.35 -4.29
N GLY A 125 12.13 8.09 -3.81
CA GLY A 125 11.07 7.56 -2.96
C GLY A 125 11.44 7.45 -1.48
N THR A 126 12.45 8.18 -1.04
CA THR A 126 12.85 8.32 0.37
C THR A 126 11.79 9.08 1.16
N ILE A 127 11.86 9.08 2.48
CA ILE A 127 11.09 10.03 3.29
C ILE A 127 11.49 11.45 2.89
N ALA A 128 10.53 12.36 2.82
CA ALA A 128 10.78 13.75 2.45
C ALA A 128 11.81 14.39 3.38
N ASN A 129 12.88 14.94 2.81
CA ASN A 129 13.89 15.64 3.58
C ASN A 129 13.38 17.04 3.94
N PRO A 130 13.28 17.37 5.24
CA PRO A 130 12.75 18.66 5.68
C PRO A 130 13.62 19.86 5.27
N ASP A 131 14.89 19.64 4.92
CA ASP A 131 15.80 20.69 4.46
C ASP A 131 15.69 20.95 2.95
N HIS A 132 14.97 20.09 2.21
CA HIS A 132 14.71 20.28 0.81
C HIS A 132 13.43 21.10 0.59
N LYS A 133 13.49 22.02 -0.37
CA LYS A 133 12.30 22.72 -0.85
C LYS A 133 11.74 21.97 -2.06
N PRO A 134 10.58 21.32 -1.95
CA PRO A 134 10.00 20.63 -3.09
C PRO A 134 9.51 21.63 -4.14
N LYS A 135 9.56 21.26 -5.41
CA LYS A 135 8.96 21.99 -6.52
C LYS A 135 7.43 22.00 -6.42
N GLY A 136 6.86 20.92 -5.89
CA GLY A 136 5.46 20.76 -5.58
C GLY A 136 5.21 19.48 -4.78
N ILE A 137 4.03 19.38 -4.18
CA ILE A 137 3.56 18.22 -3.42
C ILE A 137 2.41 17.58 -4.20
N TYR A 138 2.59 16.31 -4.60
CA TYR A 138 1.65 15.64 -5.50
C TYR A 138 0.87 14.54 -4.77
N ILE A 139 -0.45 14.57 -4.94
CA ILE A 139 -1.38 13.57 -4.41
C ILE A 139 -2.09 12.92 -5.59
N SER A 140 -1.88 11.60 -5.79
CA SER A 140 -2.64 10.86 -6.79
C SER A 140 -4.00 10.48 -6.21
N MET A 141 -5.07 10.95 -6.87
CA MET A 141 -6.46 10.66 -6.50
C MET A 141 -7.02 9.43 -7.21
N ARG A 142 -6.17 8.70 -7.93
CA ARG A 142 -6.53 7.44 -8.58
C ARG A 142 -5.32 6.51 -8.65
N ASP A 143 -5.49 5.32 -8.13
CA ASP A 143 -4.56 4.23 -8.37
C ASP A 143 -5.02 3.41 -9.58
N THR A 144 -4.12 3.11 -10.50
CA THR A 144 -4.39 2.32 -11.71
C THR A 144 -3.70 0.96 -11.70
N ASN A 145 -3.13 0.56 -10.56
CA ASN A 145 -2.63 -0.79 -10.40
C ASN A 145 -3.77 -1.82 -10.50
N PRO A 146 -3.48 -3.05 -10.96
CA PRO A 146 -4.47 -4.12 -10.93
C PRO A 146 -5.02 -4.33 -9.51
N LEU A 147 -6.33 -4.45 -9.36
CA LEU A 147 -7.04 -4.63 -8.08
C LEU A 147 -6.84 -3.48 -7.06
N ALA A 148 -6.41 -2.32 -7.52
CA ALA A 148 -6.21 -1.16 -6.65
C ALA A 148 -7.52 -0.68 -6.02
N PRO A 149 -7.46 -0.09 -4.81
CA PRO A 149 -8.64 0.49 -4.18
C PRO A 149 -9.17 1.70 -4.96
N ASP A 150 -10.49 1.86 -4.93
CA ASP A 150 -11.13 3.11 -5.30
C ASP A 150 -10.86 4.16 -4.22
N ILE A 151 -10.05 5.17 -4.55
CA ILE A 151 -9.61 6.20 -3.59
C ILE A 151 -10.78 7.05 -3.10
N ASP A 152 -11.75 7.38 -3.97
CA ASP A 152 -12.92 8.16 -3.59
C ASP A 152 -13.75 7.37 -2.56
N TYR A 153 -13.90 6.05 -2.76
CA TYR A 153 -14.58 5.17 -1.81
C TYR A 153 -13.80 5.00 -0.50
N ALA A 154 -12.49 4.87 -0.56
CA ALA A 154 -11.63 4.71 0.61
C ALA A 154 -11.58 5.97 1.50
N LEU A 155 -11.80 7.15 0.92
CA LEU A 155 -11.86 8.44 1.62
C LEU A 155 -13.26 8.81 2.10
N ALA A 156 -14.30 8.06 1.73
CA ALA A 156 -15.67 8.38 2.08
C ALA A 156 -15.85 8.58 3.59
N GLY A 157 -16.41 9.74 3.97
CA GLY A 157 -16.58 10.16 5.36
C GLY A 157 -15.33 10.74 6.04
N ARG A 158 -14.25 10.96 5.27
CA ARG A 158 -13.01 11.56 5.74
C ARG A 158 -12.60 12.81 4.92
N GLU A 159 -13.54 13.40 4.23
CA GLU A 159 -13.31 14.54 3.34
C GLU A 159 -12.74 15.73 4.09
N HIS A 160 -13.29 16.05 5.26
CA HIS A 160 -12.82 17.14 6.12
C HIS A 160 -11.36 16.89 6.61
N GLU A 161 -11.04 15.65 6.99
CA GLU A 161 -9.66 15.29 7.37
C GLU A 161 -8.71 15.47 6.17
N PHE A 162 -9.16 15.06 4.96
CA PHE A 162 -8.36 15.23 3.75
C PHE A 162 -8.10 16.70 3.43
N GLU A 163 -9.11 17.57 3.51
CA GLU A 163 -8.98 19.01 3.29
C GLU A 163 -8.00 19.65 4.29
N ALA A 164 -8.15 19.34 5.57
CA ALA A 164 -7.22 19.81 6.60
C ALA A 164 -5.78 19.32 6.38
N GLY A 165 -5.62 18.11 5.85
CA GLY A 165 -4.31 17.58 5.49
C GLY A 165 -3.68 18.30 4.30
N VAL A 166 -4.46 18.64 3.28
CA VAL A 166 -4.01 19.46 2.14
C VAL A 166 -3.58 20.83 2.61
N GLU A 167 -4.35 21.47 3.50
CA GLU A 167 -4.00 22.76 4.10
C GLU A 167 -2.69 22.69 4.88
N ALA A 168 -2.50 21.66 5.71
CA ALA A 168 -1.26 21.46 6.46
C ALA A 168 -0.04 21.27 5.58
N LEU A 169 -0.19 20.58 4.44
CA LEU A 169 0.87 20.37 3.46
C LEU A 169 1.19 21.64 2.67
N SER A 170 0.22 22.54 2.45
CA SER A 170 0.42 23.77 1.70
C SER A 170 1.45 24.72 2.34
N ALA A 171 1.72 24.56 3.64
CA ALA A 171 2.78 25.29 4.34
C ALA A 171 4.20 24.92 3.84
N TRP A 172 4.35 23.79 3.17
CA TRP A 172 5.64 23.27 2.68
C TRP A 172 5.83 23.46 1.17
N GLY A 173 4.76 23.64 0.41
CA GLY A 173 4.81 23.85 -1.02
C GLY A 173 3.42 23.83 -1.67
N GLU A 174 3.38 24.08 -2.96
CA GLU A 174 2.13 23.98 -3.72
C GLU A 174 1.64 22.55 -3.79
N VAL A 175 0.36 22.32 -3.48
CA VAL A 175 -0.24 20.97 -3.40
C VAL A 175 -1.10 20.71 -4.62
N HIS A 176 -0.77 19.67 -5.37
CA HIS A 176 -1.46 19.22 -6.58
C HIS A 176 -2.23 17.93 -6.31
N CYS A 177 -3.56 18.01 -6.23
CA CYS A 177 -4.44 16.85 -6.19
C CYS A 177 -4.82 16.46 -7.61
N VAL A 178 -4.25 15.36 -8.14
CA VAL A 178 -4.36 14.97 -9.54
C VAL A 178 -5.15 13.68 -9.70
N LYS A 179 -6.23 13.72 -10.48
CA LYS A 179 -6.98 12.53 -10.93
C LYS A 179 -6.57 12.17 -12.34
N ALA A 180 -5.66 11.20 -12.48
CA ALA A 180 -5.21 10.73 -13.78
C ALA A 180 -6.22 9.73 -14.37
N ILE A 181 -6.67 9.98 -15.62
CA ILE A 181 -7.59 9.14 -16.37
C ILE A 181 -6.82 8.44 -17.48
N GLY A 182 -6.88 7.13 -17.52
CA GLY A 182 -6.19 6.29 -18.51
C GLY A 182 -5.83 4.93 -17.96
N PRO A 183 -5.23 4.07 -18.80
CA PRO A 183 -4.74 2.77 -18.39
C PRO A 183 -3.51 2.89 -17.48
N HIS A 184 -3.18 1.81 -16.76
CA HIS A 184 -1.94 1.74 -15.99
C HIS A 184 -0.73 2.02 -16.91
N PRO A 185 0.23 2.89 -16.51
CA PRO A 185 0.49 3.44 -15.18
C PRO A 185 -0.02 4.88 -14.97
N ALA A 186 -1.18 5.24 -15.50
CA ALA A 186 -1.68 6.62 -15.43
C ALA A 186 -1.74 7.17 -13.99
N GLY A 187 -2.15 6.35 -13.01
CA GLY A 187 -2.24 6.73 -11.60
C GLY A 187 -0.90 6.82 -10.87
N ASN A 188 0.19 6.36 -11.48
CA ASN A 188 1.49 6.40 -10.81
C ASN A 188 2.02 7.84 -10.75
N ILE A 189 2.51 8.23 -9.56
CA ILE A 189 3.00 9.60 -9.34
C ILE A 189 4.12 9.98 -10.33
N GLY A 190 5.00 9.04 -10.66
CA GLY A 190 6.05 9.27 -11.65
C GLY A 190 5.53 9.62 -13.04
N THR A 191 4.42 9.00 -13.46
CA THR A 191 3.76 9.29 -14.75
C THR A 191 3.07 10.64 -14.71
N ILE A 192 2.40 10.96 -13.61
CA ILE A 192 1.72 12.24 -13.38
C ILE A 192 2.75 13.38 -13.47
N VAL A 193 3.82 13.31 -12.67
CA VAL A 193 4.85 14.34 -12.60
C VAL A 193 5.60 14.49 -13.92
N ALA A 194 5.95 13.39 -14.59
CA ALA A 194 6.59 13.44 -15.90
C ALA A 194 5.76 14.17 -16.98
N LYS A 195 4.45 14.29 -16.77
CA LYS A 195 3.53 14.98 -17.70
C LYS A 195 3.20 16.41 -17.30
N LEU A 196 3.05 16.68 -16.01
CA LEU A 196 2.67 17.99 -15.50
C LEU A 196 3.90 18.89 -15.30
N ASP A 197 4.90 18.36 -14.60
CA ASP A 197 6.07 19.13 -14.17
C ASP A 197 7.29 18.22 -13.98
N PRO A 198 8.01 17.88 -15.05
CA PRO A 198 9.15 16.97 -15.01
C PRO A 198 10.23 17.43 -14.03
N ILE A 199 10.81 16.47 -13.30
CA ILE A 199 11.90 16.72 -12.36
C ILE A 199 13.21 16.79 -13.12
N ASN A 200 13.91 17.93 -13.03
CA ASN A 200 15.24 18.13 -13.60
C ASN A 200 16.34 17.79 -12.57
N LYS A 201 17.59 17.81 -13.02
CA LYS A 201 18.75 17.58 -12.15
C LYS A 201 18.80 18.63 -11.02
N GLY A 202 18.81 18.16 -9.78
CA GLY A 202 18.86 19.01 -8.58
C GLY A 202 17.49 19.44 -8.06
N GLU A 203 16.40 19.10 -8.75
CA GLU A 203 15.03 19.32 -8.28
C GLU A 203 14.50 18.11 -7.54
N CYS A 204 13.56 18.34 -6.65
CA CYS A 204 12.76 17.30 -6.00
C CYS A 204 11.29 17.67 -5.97
N ILE A 205 10.45 16.68 -5.90
CA ILE A 205 9.03 16.83 -5.57
C ILE A 205 8.70 15.94 -4.37
N TRP A 206 7.70 16.35 -3.61
CA TRP A 206 7.16 15.47 -2.58
C TRP A 206 5.86 14.82 -3.06
N TYR A 207 5.55 13.66 -2.51
CA TYR A 207 4.29 12.97 -2.83
C TYR A 207 3.80 12.16 -1.64
N ILE A 208 2.49 11.97 -1.59
CA ILE A 208 1.82 11.29 -0.49
C ILE A 208 0.54 10.62 -1.00
N GLY A 209 0.13 9.52 -0.35
CA GLY A 209 -1.13 8.85 -0.62
C GLY A 209 -2.32 9.64 -0.08
N ALA A 210 -3.45 9.65 -0.79
CA ALA A 210 -4.62 10.42 -0.40
C ALA A 210 -5.17 10.06 0.99
N GLN A 211 -5.14 8.78 1.37
CA GLN A 211 -5.54 8.34 2.72
C GLN A 211 -4.56 8.82 3.81
N ASP A 212 -3.27 8.95 3.47
CA ASP A 212 -2.26 9.46 4.40
C ASP A 212 -2.39 10.96 4.60
N VAL A 213 -2.84 11.70 3.57
CA VAL A 213 -3.21 13.12 3.72
C VAL A 213 -4.33 13.27 4.76
N ALA A 214 -5.37 12.42 4.71
CA ALA A 214 -6.42 12.43 5.71
C ALA A 214 -5.92 12.06 7.12
N ASN A 215 -4.92 11.18 7.24
CA ASN A 215 -4.28 10.88 8.53
C ASN A 215 -3.49 12.10 9.07
N ILE A 216 -2.81 12.84 8.20
CA ILE A 216 -2.15 14.11 8.57
C ILE A 216 -3.18 15.14 9.04
N GLY A 217 -4.28 15.29 8.30
CA GLY A 217 -5.34 16.23 8.65
C GLY A 217 -5.97 15.93 10.00
N ARG A 218 -6.27 14.66 10.28
CA ARG A 218 -6.74 14.21 11.60
C ARG A 218 -5.74 14.60 12.69
N TRP A 219 -4.46 14.29 12.49
CA TRP A 219 -3.43 14.58 13.47
C TRP A 219 -3.31 16.10 13.73
N VAL A 220 -3.32 16.93 12.71
CA VAL A 220 -3.24 18.40 12.86
C VAL A 220 -4.47 18.97 13.56
N THR A 221 -5.67 18.46 13.28
CA THR A 221 -6.91 19.00 13.84
C THR A 221 -7.22 18.48 15.25
N THR A 222 -6.87 17.23 15.53
CA THR A 222 -7.25 16.57 16.80
C THR A 222 -6.08 16.20 17.71
N GLY A 223 -4.83 16.21 17.20
CA GLY A 223 -3.65 15.67 17.90
C GLY A 223 -3.62 14.13 17.96
N GLU A 224 -4.62 13.45 17.41
CA GLU A 224 -4.71 12.01 17.47
C GLU A 224 -3.85 11.35 16.39
N TYR A 225 -2.84 10.59 16.78
CA TYR A 225 -2.08 9.74 15.86
C TYR A 225 -2.78 8.38 15.72
N ARG A 226 -3.42 8.18 14.58
CA ARG A 226 -4.11 6.93 14.24
C ARG A 226 -3.97 6.66 12.73
N PRO A 227 -2.90 6.00 12.32
CA PRO A 227 -2.61 5.75 10.90
C PRO A 227 -3.51 4.63 10.36
N GLU A 228 -4.72 5.00 9.93
CA GLU A 228 -5.70 4.07 9.36
C GLU A 228 -5.65 4.06 7.85
N ARG A 229 -5.95 2.91 7.28
CA ARG A 229 -6.18 2.72 5.85
C ARG A 229 -7.38 1.83 5.57
N VAL A 230 -8.10 2.16 4.51
CA VAL A 230 -9.04 1.27 3.86
C VAL A 230 -8.31 0.61 2.71
N ILE A 231 -8.04 -0.68 2.83
CA ILE A 231 -7.33 -1.48 1.84
C ILE A 231 -8.31 -2.31 1.01
N ALA A 232 -8.01 -2.49 -0.28
CA ALA A 232 -8.72 -3.46 -1.10
C ALA A 232 -8.08 -4.83 -0.96
N VAL A 233 -8.86 -5.84 -0.60
CA VAL A 233 -8.42 -7.23 -0.57
C VAL A 233 -9.13 -7.97 -1.69
N GLY A 234 -8.34 -8.52 -2.62
CA GLY A 234 -8.89 -9.16 -3.81
C GLY A 234 -7.89 -10.07 -4.50
N GLY A 235 -8.32 -10.60 -5.62
CA GLY A 235 -7.52 -11.50 -6.44
C GLY A 235 -8.30 -12.72 -6.89
N PRO A 236 -7.82 -13.43 -7.92
CA PRO A 236 -8.55 -14.54 -8.55
C PRO A 236 -8.82 -15.72 -7.61
N VAL A 237 -8.06 -15.83 -6.51
CA VAL A 237 -8.25 -16.92 -5.51
C VAL A 237 -8.82 -16.40 -4.19
N ALA A 238 -9.16 -15.11 -4.11
CA ALA A 238 -9.82 -14.56 -2.94
C ALA A 238 -11.27 -15.06 -2.86
N LYS A 239 -11.68 -15.55 -1.70
CA LYS A 239 -13.03 -16.10 -1.48
C LYS A 239 -14.13 -15.02 -1.47
N ALA A 240 -13.87 -13.92 -0.80
CA ALA A 240 -14.81 -12.82 -0.62
C ALA A 240 -14.06 -11.48 -0.71
N PRO A 241 -13.78 -11.00 -1.92
CA PRO A 241 -13.04 -9.77 -2.12
C PRO A 241 -13.80 -8.57 -1.54
N HIS A 242 -13.24 -7.92 -0.51
CA HIS A 242 -13.85 -6.77 0.17
C HIS A 242 -12.81 -5.72 0.51
N TYR A 243 -13.29 -4.55 0.92
CA TYR A 243 -12.45 -3.55 1.58
C TYR A 243 -12.34 -3.82 3.08
N TYR A 244 -11.16 -3.58 3.63
CA TYR A 244 -10.90 -3.71 5.06
C TYR A 244 -10.34 -2.41 5.60
N ARG A 245 -10.89 -1.93 6.73
CA ARG A 245 -10.31 -0.81 7.46
C ARG A 245 -9.33 -1.37 8.49
N VAL A 246 -8.06 -1.03 8.33
CA VAL A 246 -6.95 -1.54 9.14
C VAL A 246 -6.09 -0.39 9.66
N THR A 247 -5.34 -0.64 10.72
CA THR A 247 -4.22 0.22 11.12
C THR A 247 -2.98 -0.16 10.29
N VAL A 248 -2.14 0.80 9.93
CA VAL A 248 -0.90 0.54 9.18
C VAL A 248 -0.03 -0.50 9.90
N GLY A 249 0.56 -1.40 9.14
CA GLY A 249 1.37 -2.49 9.67
C GLY A 249 0.58 -3.61 10.38
N ALA A 250 -0.75 -3.65 10.24
CA ALA A 250 -1.56 -4.71 10.86
C ALA A 250 -1.16 -6.10 10.39
N CYS A 251 -1.19 -7.08 11.30
CA CYS A 251 -1.08 -8.49 10.98
C CYS A 251 -2.28 -8.91 10.12
N ILE A 252 -2.01 -9.56 8.99
CA ILE A 252 -3.06 -9.93 8.02
C ILE A 252 -3.70 -11.29 8.32
N LYS A 253 -3.27 -12.01 9.36
CA LYS A 253 -3.70 -13.38 9.65
C LYS A 253 -5.22 -13.57 9.60
N GLN A 254 -5.97 -12.71 10.29
CA GLN A 254 -7.44 -12.83 10.31
C GLN A 254 -8.06 -12.59 8.92
N ILE A 255 -7.48 -11.70 8.12
CA ILE A 255 -7.91 -11.46 6.74
C ILE A 255 -7.57 -12.67 5.88
N ALA A 256 -6.36 -13.21 6.00
CA ALA A 256 -5.91 -14.39 5.27
C ALA A 256 -6.78 -15.60 5.61
N ASP A 257 -7.07 -15.84 6.88
CA ASP A 257 -7.94 -16.94 7.32
C ASP A 257 -9.32 -16.87 6.65
N VAL A 258 -9.95 -15.70 6.63
CA VAL A 258 -11.27 -15.51 5.99
C VAL A 258 -11.20 -15.70 4.48
N GLN A 259 -10.15 -15.18 3.83
CA GLN A 259 -10.02 -15.18 2.37
C GLN A 259 -9.54 -16.51 1.80
N MET A 260 -8.81 -17.32 2.57
CA MET A 260 -8.25 -18.59 2.14
C MET A 260 -9.12 -19.81 2.55
N MET A 261 -10.09 -19.65 3.43
CA MET A 261 -10.95 -20.73 3.90
C MET A 261 -11.97 -21.20 2.86
N ASN A 262 -11.52 -21.83 1.78
CA ASN A 262 -12.40 -22.74 1.05
C ASN A 262 -11.65 -23.85 0.31
N PRO A 263 -11.77 -25.13 0.73
CA PRO A 263 -11.32 -26.28 -0.05
C PRO A 263 -12.26 -26.61 -1.23
N GLU A 264 -13.36 -25.89 -1.44
CA GLU A 264 -14.44 -26.28 -2.37
C GLU A 264 -14.51 -25.49 -3.69
N TYR A 265 -13.60 -24.55 -3.98
CA TYR A 265 -13.49 -24.08 -5.35
C TYR A 265 -12.44 -24.91 -6.09
N PRO A 266 -12.86 -25.98 -6.81
CA PRO A 266 -11.98 -26.56 -7.80
C PRO A 266 -11.69 -25.45 -8.79
N CYS A 267 -10.40 -25.17 -8.99
CA CYS A 267 -9.94 -24.34 -10.09
C CYS A 267 -10.78 -24.69 -11.34
N LEU A 268 -11.45 -23.71 -11.94
CA LEU A 268 -12.32 -23.89 -13.11
C LEU A 268 -11.64 -24.50 -14.34
N THR A 269 -10.42 -24.98 -14.18
CA THR A 269 -9.58 -25.61 -15.22
C THR A 269 -9.57 -27.13 -15.19
N GLY A 270 -10.42 -27.80 -14.40
CA GLY A 270 -10.63 -29.25 -14.54
C GLY A 270 -9.43 -30.15 -14.24
N GLN A 271 -8.41 -29.68 -13.54
CA GLN A 271 -7.27 -30.49 -13.10
C GLN A 271 -7.38 -30.85 -11.63
N THR A 272 -7.56 -32.12 -11.39
CA THR A 272 -7.58 -32.79 -10.11
C THR A 272 -6.28 -32.63 -9.33
N SER A 273 -6.39 -32.27 -8.05
CA SER A 273 -5.46 -32.61 -6.96
C SER A 273 -4.00 -32.17 -7.09
N GLN A 274 -3.75 -30.86 -7.04
CA GLN A 274 -2.64 -30.33 -6.25
C GLN A 274 -3.19 -29.10 -5.52
N THR A 275 -2.97 -29.02 -4.22
CA THR A 275 -3.28 -27.84 -3.42
C THR A 275 -2.51 -26.66 -4.00
N SER A 276 -3.18 -25.84 -4.82
CA SER A 276 -2.55 -24.64 -5.36
C SER A 276 -2.21 -23.75 -4.16
N GLN A 277 -0.93 -23.47 -3.98
CA GLN A 277 -0.49 -22.60 -2.93
C GLN A 277 -0.91 -21.17 -3.31
N THR A 278 -1.60 -20.49 -2.40
CA THR A 278 -1.96 -19.08 -2.59
C THR A 278 -0.78 -18.21 -2.21
N ARG A 279 -0.36 -17.35 -3.14
CA ARG A 279 0.58 -16.29 -2.88
C ARG A 279 -0.17 -15.07 -2.38
N ILE A 280 0.19 -14.59 -1.19
CA ILE A 280 -0.34 -13.36 -0.62
C ILE A 280 0.67 -12.24 -0.88
N ILE A 281 0.20 -11.15 -1.49
CA ILE A 281 1.04 -9.99 -1.84
C ILE A 281 0.51 -8.77 -1.10
N SER A 282 1.34 -8.19 -0.26
CA SER A 282 1.10 -6.85 0.27
C SER A 282 1.46 -5.83 -0.80
N GLY A 283 0.48 -5.01 -1.18
CA GLY A 283 0.59 -4.08 -2.30
C GLY A 283 0.09 -4.64 -3.64
N SER A 284 0.50 -3.98 -4.72
CA SER A 284 0.10 -4.34 -6.09
C SER A 284 0.73 -5.68 -6.54
N PRO A 285 0.03 -6.49 -7.35
CA PRO A 285 0.63 -7.68 -7.97
C PRO A 285 1.87 -7.38 -8.80
N LEU A 286 2.06 -6.14 -9.26
CA LEU A 286 3.17 -5.71 -10.11
C LEU A 286 4.41 -5.29 -9.31
N SER A 287 4.23 -4.77 -8.11
CA SER A 287 5.33 -4.14 -7.34
C SER A 287 5.29 -4.44 -5.85
N GLY A 288 4.28 -5.17 -5.38
CA GLY A 288 4.12 -5.53 -3.98
C GLY A 288 5.10 -6.64 -3.53
N THR A 289 5.07 -6.91 -2.25
CA THR A 289 5.94 -7.91 -1.61
C THR A 289 5.13 -9.12 -1.18
N ALA A 290 5.62 -10.33 -1.53
CA ALA A 290 5.02 -11.57 -1.04
C ALA A 290 5.23 -11.67 0.48
N ILE A 291 4.15 -11.99 1.19
CA ILE A 291 4.15 -12.12 2.65
C ILE A 291 3.52 -13.45 3.08
N ALA A 292 3.90 -13.92 4.27
CA ALA A 292 3.30 -15.10 4.87
C ALA A 292 1.83 -14.83 5.31
N PRO A 293 1.00 -15.86 5.49
CA PRO A 293 -0.38 -15.70 5.95
C PRO A 293 -0.52 -15.00 7.32
N ASP A 294 0.50 -15.09 8.15
CA ASP A 294 0.62 -14.40 9.44
C ASP A 294 1.52 -13.15 9.38
N GLY A 295 1.87 -12.72 8.17
CA GLY A 295 2.69 -11.55 7.91
C GLY A 295 1.98 -10.23 8.17
N PHE A 296 2.67 -9.13 7.90
CA PHE A 296 2.18 -7.78 8.17
C PHE A 296 2.04 -6.98 6.88
N LEU A 297 1.00 -6.15 6.83
CA LEU A 297 0.79 -5.21 5.73
C LEU A 297 1.95 -4.23 5.65
N GLY A 298 2.42 -3.93 4.43
CA GLY A 298 3.47 -2.94 4.19
C GLY A 298 3.03 -1.52 4.58
N MET A 299 4.00 -0.71 5.00
CA MET A 299 3.74 0.63 5.55
C MET A 299 3.04 1.57 4.55
N TYR A 300 3.23 1.38 3.25
CA TYR A 300 2.65 2.21 2.20
C TYR A 300 1.58 1.51 1.37
N ASP A 301 1.35 0.21 1.62
CA ASP A 301 0.46 -0.60 0.81
C ASP A 301 -1.02 -0.28 1.09
N GLN A 302 -1.82 -0.24 0.03
CA GLN A 302 -3.25 0.05 0.07
C GLN A 302 -4.11 -1.10 -0.44
N GLN A 303 -3.47 -2.24 -0.76
CA GLN A 303 -4.15 -3.44 -1.20
C GLN A 303 -3.44 -4.70 -0.75
N LEU A 304 -4.18 -5.80 -0.70
CA LEU A 304 -3.70 -7.14 -0.45
C LEU A 304 -4.20 -8.04 -1.57
N CYS A 305 -3.29 -8.65 -2.31
CA CYS A 305 -3.63 -9.46 -3.47
C CYS A 305 -3.39 -10.94 -3.20
N LEU A 306 -4.40 -11.76 -3.50
CA LEU A 306 -4.33 -13.20 -3.41
C LEU A 306 -4.32 -13.78 -4.82
N ILE A 307 -3.20 -14.37 -5.22
CA ILE A 307 -3.03 -14.98 -6.54
C ILE A 307 -2.55 -16.43 -6.38
N ASP A 308 -2.71 -17.21 -7.44
CA ASP A 308 -2.14 -18.56 -7.48
C ASP A 308 -0.61 -18.47 -7.56
N GLU A 309 0.09 -19.35 -6.83
CA GLU A 309 1.57 -19.43 -6.88
C GLU A 309 2.09 -19.85 -8.26
N GLY A 310 1.24 -20.46 -9.09
CA GLY A 310 1.58 -20.79 -10.47
C GLY A 310 2.58 -21.96 -10.61
N ASN A 311 2.62 -22.85 -9.64
CA ASN A 311 3.53 -24.03 -9.66
C ASN A 311 3.09 -25.13 -10.63
N SER A 312 1.97 -24.95 -11.35
CA SER A 312 1.46 -25.92 -12.33
C SER A 312 1.84 -25.49 -13.74
N TYR A 313 2.44 -26.42 -14.49
CA TYR A 313 2.75 -26.22 -15.91
C TYR A 313 1.59 -26.69 -16.77
N ASP A 314 1.10 -25.85 -17.66
CA ASP A 314 0.17 -26.29 -18.71
C ASP A 314 0.90 -27.10 -19.76
N PHE A 315 0.53 -28.37 -19.92
CA PHE A 315 1.11 -29.21 -20.97
C PHE A 315 0.87 -28.55 -22.34
N MET A 316 1.97 -28.28 -23.07
CA MET A 316 1.96 -27.56 -24.35
C MET A 316 1.18 -26.21 -24.31
N GLY A 317 1.15 -25.54 -23.16
CA GLY A 317 0.37 -24.32 -22.96
C GLY A 317 0.71 -23.17 -23.92
N TRP A 318 1.91 -23.16 -24.48
CA TRP A 318 2.38 -22.23 -25.51
C TRP A 318 1.82 -22.53 -26.92
N LEU A 319 1.39 -23.77 -27.19
CA LEU A 319 0.81 -24.21 -28.47
C LEU A 319 -0.73 -24.15 -28.47
N MET A 320 -1.35 -24.16 -27.27
CA MET A 320 -2.81 -24.17 -27.15
C MET A 320 -3.42 -22.80 -27.49
N PRO A 321 -4.62 -22.77 -28.10
CA PRO A 321 -5.28 -21.54 -28.54
C PRO A 321 -5.47 -20.49 -27.45
N GLY A 322 -5.53 -20.90 -26.18
CA GLY A 322 -5.56 -20.01 -25.01
C GLY A 322 -6.71 -19.00 -25.01
N LEU A 323 -7.96 -19.44 -25.20
CA LEU A 323 -9.14 -18.56 -25.24
C LEU A 323 -9.36 -17.71 -23.99
N LYS A 324 -8.79 -18.12 -22.85
CA LYS A 324 -8.85 -17.43 -21.55
C LYS A 324 -7.51 -16.94 -21.06
N LYS A 325 -6.43 -17.09 -21.85
CA LYS A 325 -5.08 -16.69 -21.45
C LYS A 325 -4.81 -15.25 -21.86
N PHE A 326 -4.29 -14.46 -20.93
CA PHE A 326 -3.78 -13.12 -21.23
C PHE A 326 -2.32 -13.22 -21.66
N SER A 327 -1.95 -12.50 -22.71
CA SER A 327 -0.56 -12.25 -23.05
C SER A 327 -0.38 -10.81 -23.49
N PHE A 328 0.72 -10.22 -23.09
CA PHE A 328 1.08 -8.85 -23.47
C PHE A 328 1.21 -8.69 -25.00
N SER A 329 1.76 -9.70 -25.66
CA SER A 329 1.94 -9.78 -27.10
C SER A 329 0.67 -10.13 -27.89
N LYS A 330 -0.46 -10.39 -27.21
CA LYS A 330 -1.72 -10.86 -27.81
C LYS A 330 -1.55 -12.15 -28.65
N THR A 331 -0.63 -13.00 -28.26
CA THR A 331 -0.27 -14.23 -28.98
C THR A 331 -1.37 -15.29 -28.92
N PHE A 332 -2.23 -15.24 -27.91
CA PHE A 332 -3.35 -16.18 -27.75
C PHE A 332 -4.63 -15.66 -28.42
N LEU A 333 -5.51 -16.58 -28.81
CA LEU A 333 -6.79 -16.27 -29.45
C LEU A 333 -7.69 -15.35 -28.60
N SER A 334 -7.55 -15.34 -27.29
CA SER A 334 -8.20 -14.38 -26.39
C SER A 334 -7.92 -12.92 -26.79
N GLY A 335 -6.76 -12.62 -27.35
CA GLY A 335 -6.39 -11.30 -27.85
C GLY A 335 -7.13 -10.88 -29.13
N LEU A 336 -7.65 -11.85 -29.92
CA LEU A 336 -8.42 -11.61 -31.14
C LEU A 336 -9.92 -11.47 -30.87
N ILE A 337 -10.43 -12.18 -29.87
CA ILE A 337 -11.87 -12.26 -29.59
C ILE A 337 -12.36 -11.04 -28.79
N GLY A 338 -11.45 -10.23 -28.25
CA GLY A 338 -11.80 -9.02 -27.47
C GLY A 338 -12.55 -9.30 -26.16
N THR A 339 -12.85 -10.55 -25.88
CA THR A 339 -13.50 -10.98 -24.65
C THR A 339 -12.43 -11.37 -23.67
N ILE A 340 -11.96 -10.40 -22.91
CA ILE A 340 -11.06 -10.65 -21.79
C ILE A 340 -11.92 -11.29 -20.70
N GLY A 341 -12.05 -12.58 -20.75
CA GLY A 341 -12.53 -13.36 -19.61
C GLY A 341 -11.58 -13.11 -18.43
N THR A 342 -12.14 -12.98 -17.26
CA THR A 342 -11.46 -12.86 -15.98
C THR A 342 -10.31 -13.87 -15.92
N ILE A 343 -9.07 -13.38 -15.86
CA ILE A 343 -7.89 -14.23 -15.87
C ILE A 343 -7.65 -14.75 -14.47
N GLY A 344 -7.74 -16.07 -14.31
CA GLY A 344 -7.31 -16.77 -13.10
C GLY A 344 -5.80 -16.94 -12.97
N THR A 345 -5.04 -16.79 -14.06
CA THR A 345 -3.60 -17.11 -14.08
C THR A 345 -2.84 -16.19 -15.03
N ILE A 346 -1.79 -15.56 -14.53
CA ILE A 346 -0.75 -14.94 -15.38
C ILE A 346 0.16 -16.09 -15.81
N ALA A 347 0.18 -16.44 -17.10
CA ALA A 347 1.16 -17.41 -17.57
C ALA A 347 2.57 -16.81 -17.44
N PRO A 348 3.56 -17.53 -16.90
CA PRO A 348 4.93 -17.06 -16.91
C PRO A 348 5.39 -16.91 -18.37
N ILE A 349 6.14 -15.85 -18.62
CA ILE A 349 6.79 -15.56 -19.90
C ILE A 349 7.95 -16.51 -20.08
#